data_b281b37434830af81fd34af21f11765c
#
_entry.id   b281b37434830af81fd34af21f11765c
#
_cell.length_a   1.000
_cell.length_b   1.000
_cell.length_c   1.000
_cell.angle_alpha   90.00
_cell.angle_beta   90.00
_cell.angle_gamma   90.00
#
_symmetry.space_group_name_H-M   'P 1'
#
loop_
_entity.id
_entity.type
_entity.pdbx_description
1 polymer ?
#
loop_
_entity_poly.entity_id
_entity_poly.type
_entity_poly.pdbx_seq_one_letter_code
_entity_poly.pdbx_strand_id
1 'polypeptide(L)'
;VTVAIIAGVLVMTMGLTGLGRLVTLIPWPVIEGFTVGIALIIALQQVPHALGVTGTTSDNTAVNAVQSLGHLTSRAVPELIIAATTIILILLLNRIRKTLPASLIAIGAVTLVVWLAGVSVSTVGAIPNHLPSPSLPDLSPSTVQTLFGSALAVAVLAAIESLLSAKVADGMTDS
;
A
#
# COMPACT_ATOMS: atom_id res chain seq x y z
N VAL A 1 13.01 -10.53 -2.04
CA VAL A 1 13.32 -11.39 -0.88
C VAL A 1 14.58 -10.92 -0.18
N THR A 2 15.73 -10.74 -0.86
CA THR A 2 17.02 -10.36 -0.25
C THR A 2 16.92 -9.05 0.55
N VAL A 3 16.31 -7.99 0.00
CA VAL A 3 16.10 -6.71 0.71
C VAL A 3 15.30 -6.92 2.00
N ALA A 4 14.24 -7.75 1.96
CA ALA A 4 13.40 -8.00 3.13
C ALA A 4 14.16 -8.74 4.24
N ILE A 5 15.04 -9.68 3.89
CA ILE A 5 15.87 -10.40 4.87
C ILE A 5 16.88 -9.44 5.51
N ILE A 6 17.59 -8.66 4.71
CA ILE A 6 18.56 -7.67 5.23
C ILE A 6 17.84 -6.65 6.12
N ALA A 7 16.70 -6.11 5.67
CA ALA A 7 15.89 -5.20 6.46
C ALA A 7 15.41 -5.82 7.78
N GLY A 8 14.96 -7.08 7.75
CA GLY A 8 14.56 -7.80 8.96
C GLY A 8 15.69 -7.95 9.98
N VAL A 9 16.91 -8.32 9.52
CA VAL A 9 18.09 -8.38 10.37
C VAL A 9 18.43 -7.01 10.95
N LEU A 10 18.35 -5.95 10.15
CA LEU A 10 18.56 -4.58 10.62
C LEU A 10 17.55 -4.17 11.69
N VAL A 11 16.25 -4.44 11.48
CA VAL A 11 15.19 -4.16 12.47
C VAL A 11 15.43 -4.92 13.77
N MET A 12 15.80 -6.21 13.68
CA MET A 12 16.16 -7.00 14.87
C MET A 12 17.35 -6.40 15.62
N THR A 13 18.41 -6.00 14.91
CA THR A 13 19.58 -5.38 15.54
C THR A 13 19.22 -4.02 16.17
N MET A 14 18.39 -3.21 15.52
CA MET A 14 17.86 -1.96 16.09
C MET A 14 17.03 -2.21 17.36
N GLY A 15 16.24 -3.27 17.38
CA GLY A 15 15.47 -3.69 18.57
C GLY A 15 16.37 -4.09 19.72
N LEU A 16 17.35 -4.96 19.48
CA LEU A 16 18.29 -5.46 20.49
C LEU A 16 19.20 -4.37 21.06
N THR A 17 19.60 -3.40 20.25
CA THR A 17 20.44 -2.26 20.66
C THR A 17 19.65 -1.15 21.37
N GLY A 18 18.30 -1.28 21.42
CA GLY A 18 17.44 -0.28 22.04
C GLY A 18 17.29 1.01 21.22
N LEU A 19 17.73 1.03 19.96
CA LEU A 19 17.56 2.16 19.04
C LEU A 19 16.08 2.52 18.81
N GLY A 20 15.17 1.57 19.04
CA GLY A 20 13.72 1.83 19.01
C GLY A 20 13.28 2.97 19.96
N ARG A 21 14.03 3.23 21.04
CA ARG A 21 13.75 4.36 21.93
C ARG A 21 13.92 5.73 21.26
N LEU A 22 14.74 5.82 20.21
CA LEU A 22 14.91 7.06 19.46
C LEU A 22 13.63 7.52 18.75
N VAL A 23 12.72 6.60 18.46
CA VAL A 23 11.42 6.92 17.84
C VAL A 23 10.53 7.74 18.78
N THR A 24 10.71 7.61 20.10
CA THR A 24 9.97 8.46 21.05
C THR A 24 10.34 9.93 20.95
N LEU A 25 11.48 10.24 20.34
CA LEU A 25 11.95 11.60 20.08
C LEU A 25 11.34 12.22 18.82
N ILE A 26 10.62 11.43 18.01
CA ILE A 26 9.98 11.93 16.80
C ILE A 26 8.74 12.75 17.19
N PRO A 27 8.69 14.04 16.84
CA PRO A 27 7.54 14.88 17.12
C PRO A 27 6.29 14.39 16.37
N TRP A 28 5.12 14.49 17.01
CA TRP A 28 3.84 14.09 16.42
C TRP A 28 3.58 14.63 15.01
N PRO A 29 3.87 15.92 14.69
CA PRO A 29 3.66 16.45 13.34
C PRO A 29 4.45 15.74 12.25
N VAL A 30 5.63 15.18 12.57
CA VAL A 30 6.43 14.39 11.61
C VAL A 30 5.71 13.09 11.26
N ILE A 31 5.08 12.47 12.25
CA ILE A 31 4.29 11.26 12.11
C ILE A 31 3.06 11.50 11.22
N GLU A 32 2.33 12.58 11.49
CA GLU A 32 1.17 12.97 10.69
C GLU A 32 1.58 13.27 9.24
N GLY A 33 2.65 14.06 9.06
CA GLY A 33 3.17 14.38 7.74
C GLY A 33 3.59 13.14 6.95
N PHE A 34 4.24 12.18 7.61
CA PHE A 34 4.63 10.90 7.01
C PHE A 34 3.38 10.09 6.58
N THR A 35 2.38 9.95 7.44
CA THR A 35 1.15 9.22 7.15
C THR A 35 0.39 9.84 5.98
N VAL A 36 0.24 11.17 5.98
CA VAL A 36 -0.40 11.91 4.87
C VAL A 36 0.40 11.76 3.58
N GLY A 37 1.73 11.82 3.66
CA GLY A 37 2.61 11.63 2.49
C GLY A 37 2.44 10.26 1.85
N ILE A 38 2.43 9.19 2.67
CA ILE A 38 2.18 7.82 2.17
C ILE A 38 0.78 7.70 1.57
N ALA A 39 -0.23 8.21 2.25
CA ALA A 39 -1.61 8.18 1.76
C ALA A 39 -1.74 8.86 0.38
N LEU A 40 -1.08 10.01 0.21
CA LEU A 40 -1.05 10.73 -1.07
C LEU A 40 -0.34 9.92 -2.17
N ILE A 41 0.80 9.32 -1.86
CA ILE A 41 1.54 8.47 -2.83
C ILE A 41 0.68 7.29 -3.25
N ILE A 42 0.05 6.59 -2.30
CA ILE A 42 -0.84 5.46 -2.59
C ILE A 42 -2.03 5.92 -3.44
N ALA A 43 -2.65 7.05 -3.10
CA ALA A 43 -3.76 7.61 -3.88
C ALA A 43 -3.35 7.92 -5.32
N LEU A 44 -2.18 8.55 -5.52
CA LEU A 44 -1.65 8.85 -6.85
C LEU A 44 -1.33 7.57 -7.65
N GLN A 45 -0.84 6.53 -7.00
CA GLN A 45 -0.60 5.22 -7.64
C GLN A 45 -1.90 4.54 -8.12
N GLN A 46 -3.02 4.82 -7.47
CA GLN A 46 -4.31 4.27 -7.90
C GLN A 46 -4.94 5.01 -9.08
N VAL A 47 -4.50 6.24 -9.39
CA VAL A 47 -5.07 7.03 -10.51
C VAL A 47 -4.99 6.29 -11.85
N PRO A 48 -3.84 5.76 -12.31
CA PRO A 48 -3.77 4.99 -13.54
C PRO A 48 -4.73 3.80 -13.56
N HIS A 49 -4.80 3.06 -12.44
CA HIS A 49 -5.67 1.88 -12.31
C HIS A 49 -7.16 2.27 -12.37
N ALA A 50 -7.55 3.35 -11.70
CA ALA A 50 -8.93 3.86 -11.74
C ALA A 50 -9.33 4.38 -13.13
N LEU A 51 -8.36 4.74 -13.97
CA LEU A 51 -8.56 5.18 -15.35
C LEU A 51 -8.41 4.05 -16.37
N GLY A 52 -8.13 2.81 -15.93
CA GLY A 52 -7.89 1.67 -16.82
C GLY A 52 -6.63 1.82 -17.70
N VAL A 53 -5.70 2.67 -17.28
CA VAL A 53 -4.44 2.89 -18.00
C VAL A 53 -3.41 1.86 -17.52
N THR A 54 -3.00 0.98 -18.43
CA THR A 54 -1.94 0.01 -18.17
C THR A 54 -0.64 0.47 -18.85
N GLY A 55 0.49 0.31 -18.16
CA GLY A 55 1.81 0.60 -18.76
C GLY A 55 2.29 2.04 -18.56
N THR A 56 2.23 2.53 -17.34
CA THR A 56 2.91 3.79 -16.97
C THR A 56 4.42 3.60 -17.05
N THR A 57 5.10 4.53 -17.74
CA THR A 57 6.51 4.42 -18.11
C THR A 57 7.47 5.22 -17.23
N SER A 58 6.96 5.98 -16.26
CA SER A 58 7.78 6.82 -15.40
C SER A 58 7.96 6.23 -14.01
N ASP A 59 9.15 6.32 -13.45
CA ASP A 59 9.43 5.96 -12.05
C ASP A 59 8.79 6.93 -11.04
N ASN A 60 8.32 8.10 -11.52
CA ASN A 60 7.69 9.10 -10.68
C ASN A 60 6.17 8.94 -10.65
N THR A 61 5.62 8.61 -9.49
CA THR A 61 4.19 8.36 -9.25
C THR A 61 3.30 9.55 -9.66
N ALA A 62 3.72 10.78 -9.34
CA ALA A 62 2.95 11.97 -9.67
C ALA A 62 2.90 12.21 -11.19
N VAL A 63 4.03 12.00 -11.88
CA VAL A 63 4.10 12.10 -13.34
C VAL A 63 3.19 11.07 -14.00
N ASN A 64 3.21 9.82 -13.51
CA ASN A 64 2.33 8.76 -14.00
C ASN A 64 0.85 9.09 -13.81
N ALA A 65 0.46 9.64 -12.66
CA ALA A 65 -0.91 10.05 -12.39
C ALA A 65 -1.37 11.15 -13.37
N VAL A 66 -0.53 12.17 -13.59
CA VAL A 66 -0.84 13.27 -14.53
C VAL A 66 -0.89 12.79 -15.98
N GLN A 67 0.07 11.97 -16.41
CA GLN A 67 0.08 11.40 -17.76
C GLN A 67 -1.15 10.52 -18.02
N SER A 68 -1.60 9.76 -17.01
CA SER A 68 -2.81 8.93 -17.11
C SER A 68 -4.07 9.75 -17.38
N LEU A 69 -4.15 10.97 -16.85
CA LEU A 69 -5.26 11.89 -17.16
C LEU A 69 -5.28 12.34 -18.64
N GLY A 70 -4.12 12.39 -19.28
CA GLY A 70 -4.01 12.71 -20.71
C GLY A 70 -4.37 11.54 -21.65
N HIS A 71 -4.44 10.31 -21.12
CA HIS A 71 -4.74 9.09 -21.88
C HIS A 71 -6.15 8.54 -21.61
N LEU A 72 -7.11 9.41 -21.29
CA LEU A 72 -8.50 9.03 -21.07
C LEU A 72 -9.09 8.41 -22.34
N THR A 73 -9.36 7.12 -22.28
CA THR A 73 -10.03 6.35 -23.32
C THR A 73 -11.45 6.05 -22.89
N SER A 74 -12.34 5.73 -23.84
CA SER A 74 -13.72 5.28 -23.53
C SER A 74 -13.77 4.08 -22.56
N ARG A 75 -12.67 3.34 -22.42
CA ARG A 75 -12.52 2.26 -21.42
C ARG A 75 -12.39 2.77 -19.98
N ALA A 76 -11.97 4.01 -19.78
CA ALA A 76 -11.86 4.60 -18.45
C ALA A 76 -13.23 4.81 -17.77
N VAL A 77 -14.29 4.97 -18.55
CA VAL A 77 -15.63 5.25 -18.01
C VAL A 77 -16.17 4.14 -17.10
N PRO A 78 -16.21 2.87 -17.52
CA PRO A 78 -16.68 1.80 -16.64
C PRO A 78 -15.79 1.62 -15.41
N GLU A 79 -14.48 1.79 -15.52
CA GLU A 79 -13.54 1.66 -14.40
C GLU A 79 -13.72 2.79 -13.38
N LEU A 80 -13.90 4.03 -13.85
CA LEU A 80 -14.22 5.17 -13.00
C LEU A 80 -15.56 5.00 -12.27
N ILE A 81 -16.59 4.50 -12.97
CA ILE A 81 -17.89 4.24 -12.36
C ILE A 81 -17.76 3.19 -11.24
N ILE A 82 -17.01 2.11 -11.48
CA ILE A 82 -16.76 1.07 -10.49
C ILE A 82 -15.99 1.64 -9.29
N ALA A 83 -14.92 2.40 -9.53
CA ALA A 83 -14.14 3.02 -8.47
C ALA A 83 -15.00 4.00 -7.64
N ALA A 84 -15.74 4.90 -8.30
CA ALA A 84 -16.62 5.84 -7.64
C ALA A 84 -17.74 5.14 -6.84
N THR A 85 -18.38 4.12 -7.42
CA THR A 85 -19.42 3.33 -6.76
C THR A 85 -18.87 2.63 -5.52
N THR A 86 -17.67 2.06 -5.60
CA THR A 86 -17.01 1.40 -4.48
C THR A 86 -16.73 2.40 -3.35
N ILE A 87 -16.18 3.56 -3.67
CA ILE A 87 -15.89 4.62 -2.69
C ILE A 87 -17.17 5.10 -2.02
N ILE A 88 -18.21 5.41 -2.81
CA ILE A 88 -19.51 5.88 -2.29
C ILE A 88 -20.11 4.81 -1.37
N LEU A 89 -20.06 3.54 -1.76
CA LEU A 89 -20.61 2.46 -0.97
C LEU A 89 -19.85 2.27 0.36
N ILE A 90 -18.52 2.39 0.35
CA ILE A 90 -17.71 2.36 1.57
C ILE A 90 -18.09 3.50 2.51
N LEU A 91 -18.19 4.74 1.98
CA LEU A 91 -18.55 5.91 2.77
C LEU A 91 -19.96 5.77 3.36
N LEU A 92 -20.90 5.28 2.57
CA LEU A 92 -22.29 5.07 2.99
C LEU A 92 -22.38 4.00 4.09
N LEU A 93 -21.73 2.86 3.91
CA LEU A 93 -21.70 1.78 4.91
C LEU A 93 -21.06 2.24 6.22
N ASN A 94 -19.96 2.96 6.15
CA ASN A 94 -19.30 3.52 7.33
C ASN A 94 -20.19 4.56 8.08
N ARG A 95 -21.02 5.28 7.33
CA ARG A 95 -21.97 6.24 7.92
C ARG A 95 -23.14 5.55 8.62
N ILE A 96 -23.60 4.42 8.08
CA ILE A 96 -24.75 3.67 8.62
C ILE A 96 -24.33 2.85 9.84
N ARG A 97 -23.23 2.12 9.75
CA ARG A 97 -22.71 1.28 10.84
C ARG A 97 -21.18 1.23 10.84
N LYS A 98 -20.57 1.89 11.80
CA LYS A 98 -19.10 1.92 11.98
C LYS A 98 -18.48 0.55 12.33
N THR A 99 -19.29 -0.40 12.78
CA THR A 99 -18.82 -1.75 13.19
C THR A 99 -18.70 -2.71 12.01
N LEU A 100 -19.29 -2.39 10.84
CA LEU A 100 -19.23 -3.27 9.67
C LEU A 100 -17.89 -3.14 8.95
N PRO A 101 -17.34 -4.24 8.42
CA PRO A 101 -16.18 -4.20 7.54
C PRO A 101 -16.59 -3.64 6.15
N ALA A 102 -16.84 -2.32 6.11
CA ALA A 102 -17.45 -1.64 4.97
C ALA A 102 -16.67 -1.85 3.66
N SER A 103 -15.34 -1.86 3.72
CA SER A 103 -14.49 -2.10 2.56
C SER A 103 -14.69 -3.51 1.97
N LEU A 104 -14.74 -4.53 2.82
CA LEU A 104 -14.95 -5.92 2.39
C LEU A 104 -16.31 -6.10 1.73
N ILE A 105 -17.35 -5.55 2.35
CA ILE A 105 -18.73 -5.64 1.83
C ILE A 105 -18.86 -4.88 0.50
N ALA A 106 -18.31 -3.66 0.43
CA ALA A 106 -18.38 -2.84 -0.78
C ALA A 106 -17.65 -3.51 -1.95
N ILE A 107 -16.42 -3.98 -1.74
CA ILE A 107 -15.65 -4.66 -2.78
C ILE A 107 -16.37 -5.93 -3.23
N GLY A 108 -16.84 -6.77 -2.30
CA GLY A 108 -17.56 -8.00 -2.63
C GLY A 108 -18.84 -7.72 -3.40
N ALA A 109 -19.65 -6.75 -2.98
CA ALA A 109 -20.89 -6.39 -3.65
C ALA A 109 -20.65 -5.83 -5.06
N VAL A 110 -19.72 -4.90 -5.22
CA VAL A 110 -19.39 -4.31 -6.53
C VAL A 110 -18.81 -5.37 -7.47
N THR A 111 -17.90 -6.22 -6.98
CA THR A 111 -17.33 -7.32 -7.77
C THR A 111 -18.43 -8.27 -8.26
N LEU A 112 -19.38 -8.63 -7.38
CA LEU A 112 -20.49 -9.50 -7.75
C LEU A 112 -21.37 -8.85 -8.83
N VAL A 113 -21.70 -7.58 -8.68
CA VAL A 113 -22.51 -6.83 -9.66
C VAL A 113 -21.80 -6.75 -11.01
N VAL A 114 -20.52 -6.41 -11.03
CA VAL A 114 -19.70 -6.34 -12.26
C VAL A 114 -19.64 -7.70 -12.95
N TRP A 115 -19.47 -8.77 -12.18
CA TRP A 115 -19.45 -10.14 -12.70
C TRP A 115 -20.79 -10.55 -13.30
N LEU A 116 -21.89 -10.29 -12.60
CA LEU A 116 -23.25 -10.61 -13.09
C LEU A 116 -23.65 -9.78 -14.31
N ALA A 117 -23.21 -8.53 -14.37
CA ALA A 117 -23.47 -7.62 -15.49
C ALA A 117 -22.59 -7.91 -16.72
N GLY A 118 -21.58 -8.78 -16.60
CA GLY A 118 -20.65 -9.10 -17.69
C GLY A 118 -19.84 -7.91 -18.20
N VAL A 119 -19.60 -6.91 -17.34
CA VAL A 119 -18.84 -5.72 -17.72
C VAL A 119 -17.36 -6.07 -17.85
N SER A 120 -16.78 -5.80 -19.02
CA SER A 120 -15.35 -6.01 -19.28
C SER A 120 -14.54 -4.89 -18.67
N VAL A 121 -13.84 -5.19 -17.59
CA VAL A 121 -12.92 -4.27 -16.87
C VAL A 121 -11.56 -4.92 -16.68
N SER A 122 -10.56 -4.11 -16.42
CA SER A 122 -9.22 -4.61 -16.11
C SER A 122 -9.25 -5.41 -14.80
N THR A 123 -8.85 -6.66 -14.87
CA THR A 123 -8.77 -7.56 -13.71
C THR A 123 -7.32 -7.71 -13.23
N VAL A 124 -7.16 -8.14 -11.98
CA VAL A 124 -5.83 -8.39 -11.38
C VAL A 124 -5.04 -9.49 -12.12
N GLY A 125 -5.69 -10.19 -13.05
CA GLY A 125 -5.11 -11.29 -13.79
C GLY A 125 -5.24 -12.63 -13.08
N ALA A 126 -4.57 -13.66 -13.60
CA ALA A 126 -4.63 -15.00 -13.05
C ALA A 126 -3.83 -15.07 -11.73
N ILE A 127 -4.52 -15.46 -10.67
CA ILE A 127 -3.86 -15.74 -9.39
C ILE A 127 -3.15 -17.10 -9.53
N PRO A 128 -1.84 -17.22 -9.21
CA PRO A 128 -1.13 -18.48 -9.27
C PRO A 128 -1.80 -19.54 -8.38
N ASN A 129 -2.04 -20.71 -8.93
CA ASN A 129 -2.67 -21.83 -8.21
C ASN A 129 -1.71 -22.57 -7.27
N HIS A 130 -0.44 -22.18 -7.26
CA HIS A 130 0.59 -22.79 -6.43
C HIS A 130 1.49 -21.70 -5.84
N LEU A 131 2.01 -21.97 -4.67
CA LEU A 131 3.05 -21.13 -4.08
C LEU A 131 4.32 -21.26 -4.92
N PRO A 132 5.05 -20.15 -5.15
CA PRO A 132 6.35 -20.23 -5.82
C PRO A 132 7.28 -21.15 -5.02
N SER A 133 8.07 -21.94 -5.73
CA SER A 133 9.06 -22.81 -5.10
C SER A 133 9.97 -21.98 -4.20
N PRO A 134 10.25 -22.43 -2.96
CA PRO A 134 11.17 -21.73 -2.09
C PRO A 134 12.55 -21.68 -2.75
N SER A 135 13.04 -20.48 -3.01
CA SER A 135 14.38 -20.23 -3.53
C SER A 135 15.19 -19.51 -2.47
N LEU A 136 16.44 -19.92 -2.29
CA LEU A 136 17.36 -19.20 -1.42
C LEU A 136 17.68 -17.85 -2.08
N PRO A 137 17.59 -16.75 -1.33
CA PRO A 137 17.97 -15.44 -1.85
C PRO A 137 19.48 -15.38 -2.08
N ASP A 138 19.87 -14.59 -3.07
CA ASP A 138 21.29 -14.29 -3.25
C ASP A 138 21.76 -13.32 -2.14
N LEU A 139 22.61 -13.83 -1.28
CA LEU A 139 23.25 -13.11 -0.18
C LEU A 139 24.75 -12.88 -0.46
N SER A 140 25.17 -12.88 -1.72
CA SER A 140 26.55 -12.55 -2.08
C SER A 140 26.93 -11.15 -1.57
N PRO A 141 28.21 -10.94 -1.18
CA PRO A 141 28.64 -9.63 -0.66
C PRO A 141 28.34 -8.47 -1.60
N SER A 142 28.45 -8.68 -2.91
CA SER A 142 28.13 -7.68 -3.93
C SER A 142 26.65 -7.32 -3.95
N THR A 143 25.76 -8.30 -3.87
CA THR A 143 24.31 -8.10 -3.82
C THR A 143 23.90 -7.39 -2.53
N VAL A 144 24.46 -7.82 -1.39
CA VAL A 144 24.20 -7.18 -0.10
C VAL A 144 24.65 -5.72 -0.12
N GLN A 145 25.84 -5.42 -0.64
CA GLN A 145 26.34 -4.05 -0.73
C GLN A 145 25.47 -3.17 -1.61
N THR A 146 25.03 -3.67 -2.75
CA THR A 146 24.14 -2.93 -3.68
C THR A 146 22.78 -2.65 -3.08
N LEU A 147 22.21 -3.62 -2.35
CA LEU A 147 20.86 -3.53 -1.79
C LEU A 147 20.81 -2.95 -0.38
N PHE A 148 21.96 -2.72 0.25
CA PHE A 148 22.04 -2.27 1.65
C PHE A 148 21.30 -0.94 1.89
N GLY A 149 21.45 0.04 1.00
CA GLY A 149 20.77 1.33 1.10
C GLY A 149 19.24 1.18 1.08
N SER A 150 18.73 0.37 0.16
CA SER A 150 17.29 0.08 0.07
C SER A 150 16.81 -0.71 1.29
N ALA A 151 17.58 -1.67 1.77
CA ALA A 151 17.25 -2.45 2.95
C ALA A 151 17.24 -1.60 4.22
N LEU A 152 18.18 -0.67 4.36
CA LEU A 152 18.23 0.28 5.48
C LEU A 152 17.00 1.20 5.46
N ALA A 153 16.62 1.73 4.31
CA ALA A 153 15.42 2.55 4.17
C ALA A 153 14.17 1.79 4.58
N VAL A 154 14.02 0.54 4.12
CA VAL A 154 12.90 -0.33 4.50
C VAL A 154 12.92 -0.65 6.00
N ALA A 155 14.09 -0.92 6.57
CA ALA A 155 14.24 -1.22 8.01
C ALA A 155 13.83 -0.04 8.89
N VAL A 156 14.30 1.18 8.55
CA VAL A 156 13.94 2.40 9.28
C VAL A 156 12.44 2.67 9.16
N LEU A 157 11.89 2.53 7.96
CA LEU A 157 10.46 2.71 7.72
C LEU A 157 9.62 1.74 8.55
N ALA A 158 9.96 0.45 8.50
CA ALA A 158 9.27 -0.60 9.25
C ALA A 158 9.36 -0.37 10.77
N ALA A 159 10.52 0.06 11.26
CA ALA A 159 10.71 0.38 12.68
C ALA A 159 9.81 1.56 13.12
N ILE A 160 9.78 2.63 12.33
CA ILE A 160 8.93 3.80 12.60
C ILE A 160 7.45 3.38 12.59
N GLU A 161 6.99 2.65 11.58
CA GLU A 161 5.60 2.24 11.43
C GLU A 161 5.15 1.33 12.59
N SER A 162 5.97 0.35 12.95
CA SER A 162 5.68 -0.55 14.08
C SER A 162 5.57 0.19 15.41
N LEU A 163 6.50 1.11 15.68
CA LEU A 163 6.50 1.87 16.92
C LEU A 163 5.36 2.91 16.98
N LEU A 164 4.98 3.45 15.82
CA LEU A 164 3.80 4.29 15.69
C LEU A 164 2.52 3.53 16.01
N SER A 165 2.37 2.35 15.43
CA SER A 165 1.22 1.48 15.68
C SER A 165 1.13 1.10 17.15
N ALA A 166 2.26 0.78 17.79
CA ALA A 166 2.31 0.51 19.22
C ALA A 166 1.89 1.73 20.05
N LYS A 167 2.41 2.93 19.72
CA LYS A 167 2.07 4.16 20.43
C LYS A 167 0.59 4.55 20.32
N VAL A 168 0.01 4.33 19.14
CA VAL A 168 -1.43 4.55 18.93
C VAL A 168 -2.24 3.55 19.73
N ALA A 169 -1.85 2.27 19.76
CA ALA A 169 -2.51 1.24 20.54
C ALA A 169 -2.45 1.53 22.04
N ASP A 170 -1.30 1.97 22.55
CA ASP A 170 -1.16 2.38 23.95
C ASP A 170 -2.11 3.53 24.31
N GLY A 171 -2.21 4.55 23.45
CA GLY A 171 -3.15 5.67 23.67
C GLY A 171 -4.63 5.30 23.60
N MET A 172 -4.97 4.14 23.04
CA MET A 172 -6.35 3.62 23.02
C MET A 172 -6.70 2.79 24.26
N THR A 173 -5.71 2.32 25.01
CA THR A 173 -5.90 1.49 26.21
C THR A 173 -5.87 2.28 27.51
N ASP A 174 -5.32 3.50 27.51
CA ASP A 174 -5.24 4.40 28.67
C ASP A 174 -6.52 5.25 28.91
N SER A 175 -7.65 4.90 28.29
CA SER A 175 -8.94 5.60 28.41
C SER A 175 -9.96 4.85 29.25
#